data_c017045914cb16d066cfe68894daaff8
#
_entry.id   c017045914cb16d066cfe68894daaff8
#
_cell.length_a   1.000
_cell.length_b   1.000
_cell.length_c   1.000
_cell.angle_alpha   90.00
_cell.angle_beta   90.00
_cell.angle_gamma   90.00
#
_symmetry.space_group_name_H-M   'P 1'
#
loop_
_entity.id
_entity.type
_entity.pdbx_description
1 polymer ?
#
loop_
_entity_poly.entity_id
_entity_poly.type
_entity_poly.pdbx_seq_one_letter_code
_entity_poly.pdbx_strand_id
1 'polypeptide(L)'
;MNYAKIVKYDTINWEGINAAIFVSGCMFNCPGCFNKEAQAYNYGDKLTEQTLTDFIVHCQDPKVKGINILGGDLFWQDMIEAFDFLFRLYTEVKKPIRVWTGFTYEEIYKDKTRRPLLAMIDFLVDGRFEIGKKDLNLLYRGSSNQRVIDVQDSLRLGEIVTII
;
A
#
# COMPACT_ATOMS: atom_id res chain seq x y z
N MET A 1 -6.63 -7.36 -11.04
CA MET A 1 -7.08 -6.15 -10.31
C MET A 1 -7.06 -4.91 -11.19
N ASN A 2 -7.75 -3.84 -10.78
CA ASN A 2 -7.70 -2.53 -11.44
C ASN A 2 -6.87 -1.54 -10.63
N TYR A 3 -6.45 -0.44 -11.26
CA TYR A 3 -5.78 0.67 -10.59
C TYR A 3 -6.40 2.01 -11.03
N ALA A 4 -6.49 2.94 -10.08
CA ALA A 4 -7.04 4.27 -10.33
C ALA A 4 -6.03 5.19 -11.03
N LYS A 5 -4.75 5.10 -10.63
CA LYS A 5 -3.66 5.88 -11.23
C LYS A 5 -2.29 5.34 -10.85
N ILE A 6 -1.30 5.67 -11.68
CA ILE A 6 0.13 5.52 -11.40
C ILE A 6 0.74 6.93 -11.34
N VAL A 7 1.53 7.19 -10.30
CA VAL A 7 2.30 8.43 -10.13
C VAL A 7 3.77 8.07 -10.22
N LYS A 8 4.41 8.49 -11.31
CA LYS A 8 5.82 8.12 -11.57
C LYS A 8 6.79 8.72 -10.57
N TYR A 9 6.56 9.94 -10.12
CA TYR A 9 7.41 10.67 -9.18
C TYR A 9 6.55 11.23 -8.04
N ASP A 10 6.25 10.38 -7.08
CA ASP A 10 5.49 10.73 -5.89
C ASP A 10 6.43 11.26 -4.81
N THR A 11 6.19 12.49 -4.37
CA THR A 11 6.93 13.17 -3.30
C THR A 11 6.04 13.55 -2.11
N ILE A 12 4.78 13.11 -2.13
CA ILE A 12 3.77 13.51 -1.15
C ILE A 12 3.55 12.42 -0.11
N ASN A 13 3.43 11.17 -0.55
CA ASN A 13 3.00 10.08 0.33
C ASN A 13 4.13 9.53 1.21
N TRP A 14 5.39 9.75 0.81
CA TRP A 14 6.58 9.39 1.58
C TRP A 14 7.73 10.31 1.23
N GLU A 15 8.73 10.40 2.12
CA GLU A 15 9.93 11.20 1.86
C GLU A 15 10.71 10.70 0.63
N GLY A 16 11.33 11.64 -0.08
CA GLY A 16 12.07 11.36 -1.30
C GLY A 16 11.17 11.22 -2.53
N ILE A 17 11.77 10.81 -3.64
CA ILE A 17 11.06 10.54 -4.90
C ILE A 17 10.70 9.06 -4.93
N ASN A 18 9.42 8.73 -5.03
CA ASN A 18 8.91 7.36 -5.03
C ASN A 18 8.05 7.11 -6.28
N ALA A 19 7.85 5.87 -6.63
CA ALA A 19 6.79 5.48 -7.55
C ALA A 19 5.55 5.09 -6.75
N ALA A 20 4.37 5.55 -7.16
CA ALA A 20 3.13 5.19 -6.49
C ALA A 20 2.13 4.57 -7.44
N ILE A 21 1.42 3.55 -6.97
CA ILE A 21 0.27 2.97 -7.64
C ILE A 21 -0.93 2.99 -6.68
N PHE A 22 -2.05 3.47 -7.18
CA PHE A 22 -3.32 3.51 -6.45
C PHE A 22 -4.21 2.40 -6.97
N VAL A 23 -4.29 1.28 -6.26
CA VAL A 23 -5.17 0.16 -6.62
C VAL A 23 -6.64 0.52 -6.45
N SER A 24 -7.54 -0.18 -7.14
CA SER A 24 -8.99 0.01 -7.03
C SER A 24 -9.64 -1.19 -6.38
N GLY A 25 -10.62 -0.93 -5.52
CA GLY A 25 -11.33 -1.93 -4.73
C GLY A 25 -11.02 -1.81 -3.23
N CYS A 26 -12.05 -1.46 -2.44
CA CYS A 26 -11.98 -1.39 -0.98
C CYS A 26 -13.38 -1.51 -0.39
N MET A 27 -13.56 -2.40 0.57
CA MET A 27 -14.86 -2.65 1.21
C MET A 27 -15.09 -1.85 2.50
N PHE A 28 -14.10 -1.10 2.99
CA PHE A 28 -14.22 -0.38 4.26
C PHE A 28 -15.17 0.82 4.21
N ASN A 29 -15.31 1.45 3.05
CA ASN A 29 -16.21 2.60 2.85
C ASN A 29 -16.08 3.69 3.93
N CYS A 30 -14.83 4.06 4.29
CA CYS A 30 -14.56 5.05 5.31
C CYS A 30 -15.19 6.41 4.95
N PRO A 31 -15.96 7.05 5.86
CA PRO A 31 -16.45 8.40 5.65
C PRO A 31 -15.32 9.40 5.39
N GLY A 32 -15.46 10.20 4.32
CA GLY A 32 -14.44 11.20 3.94
C GLY A 32 -13.14 10.62 3.37
N CYS A 33 -13.15 9.36 2.91
CA CYS A 33 -12.01 8.72 2.27
C CYS A 33 -11.41 9.62 1.17
N PHE A 34 -10.07 9.76 1.14
CA PHE A 34 -9.37 10.56 0.14
C PHE A 34 -9.46 9.98 -1.28
N ASN A 35 -9.64 8.66 -1.38
CA ASN A 35 -9.69 7.93 -2.65
C ASN A 35 -11.06 7.26 -2.84
N LYS A 36 -12.14 8.02 -2.68
CA LYS A 36 -13.50 7.49 -2.67
C LYS A 36 -13.86 6.72 -3.94
N GLU A 37 -13.47 7.24 -5.11
CA GLU A 37 -13.75 6.58 -6.38
C GLU A 37 -13.02 5.25 -6.50
N ALA A 38 -11.78 5.17 -5.97
CA ALA A 38 -10.98 3.94 -5.98
C ALA A 38 -11.52 2.84 -5.04
N GLN A 39 -12.60 3.08 -4.30
CA GLN A 39 -13.29 2.01 -3.55
C GLN A 39 -14.00 1.03 -4.49
N ALA A 40 -14.43 1.47 -5.66
CA ALA A 40 -15.05 0.60 -6.65
C ALA A 40 -13.99 -0.26 -7.35
N TYR A 41 -14.19 -1.59 -7.39
CA TYR A 41 -13.23 -2.53 -7.99
C TYR A 41 -13.01 -2.34 -9.49
N ASN A 42 -13.99 -1.81 -10.19
CA ASN A 42 -13.93 -1.54 -11.64
C ASN A 42 -13.51 -0.10 -11.98
N TYR A 43 -13.11 0.70 -10.98
CA TYR A 43 -12.64 2.07 -11.22
C TYR A 43 -11.25 2.07 -11.85
N GLY A 44 -11.01 3.03 -12.76
CA GLY A 44 -9.74 3.17 -13.47
C GLY A 44 -9.50 2.08 -14.52
N ASP A 45 -8.25 1.75 -14.73
CA ASP A 45 -7.82 0.82 -15.77
C ASP A 45 -7.44 -0.56 -15.20
N LYS A 46 -7.53 -1.58 -16.04
CA LYS A 46 -7.06 -2.92 -15.69
C LYS A 46 -5.53 -2.94 -15.61
N LEU A 47 -5.00 -3.47 -14.53
CA LEU A 47 -3.57 -3.72 -14.39
C LEU A 47 -3.19 -4.93 -15.27
N THR A 48 -2.76 -4.64 -16.50
CA THR A 48 -2.30 -5.67 -17.44
C THR A 48 -0.84 -6.05 -17.15
N GLU A 49 -0.40 -7.19 -17.70
CA GLU A 49 1.02 -7.59 -17.65
C GLU A 49 1.96 -6.50 -18.21
N GLN A 50 1.55 -5.86 -19.30
CA GLN A 50 2.35 -4.78 -19.88
C GLN A 50 2.42 -3.58 -18.94
N THR A 51 1.29 -3.15 -18.36
CA THR A 51 1.24 -2.03 -17.40
C THR A 51 2.11 -2.31 -16.18
N LEU A 52 2.04 -3.53 -15.64
CA LEU A 52 2.87 -3.93 -14.50
C LEU A 52 4.35 -3.95 -14.85
N THR A 53 4.72 -4.47 -16.02
CA THR A 53 6.11 -4.48 -16.50
C THR A 53 6.64 -3.06 -16.66
N ASP A 54 5.86 -2.16 -17.26
CA ASP A 54 6.24 -0.74 -17.43
C ASP A 54 6.40 -0.03 -16.08
N PHE A 55 5.53 -0.33 -15.13
CA PHE A 55 5.64 0.19 -13.77
C PHE A 55 6.90 -0.33 -13.06
N ILE A 56 7.21 -1.62 -13.18
CA ILE A 56 8.42 -2.23 -12.61
C ILE A 56 9.68 -1.57 -13.18
N VAL A 57 9.75 -1.43 -14.52
CA VAL A 57 10.87 -0.75 -15.19
C VAL A 57 11.05 0.67 -14.66
N HIS A 58 9.93 1.40 -14.51
CA HIS A 58 9.98 2.74 -13.92
C HIS A 58 10.47 2.73 -12.47
N CYS A 59 10.01 1.77 -11.64
CA CYS A 59 10.45 1.63 -10.25
C CYS A 59 11.96 1.35 -10.12
N GLN A 60 12.61 0.79 -11.15
CA GLN A 60 14.04 0.55 -11.19
C GLN A 60 14.88 1.82 -11.47
N ASP A 61 14.25 2.93 -11.89
CA ASP A 61 14.95 4.22 -12.07
C ASP A 61 15.73 4.58 -10.78
N PRO A 62 17.04 4.91 -10.88
CA PRO A 62 17.86 5.27 -9.72
C PRO A 62 17.33 6.44 -8.88
N LYS A 63 16.52 7.31 -9.48
CA LYS A 63 15.87 8.43 -8.76
C LYS A 63 14.75 7.97 -7.83
N VAL A 64 14.09 6.87 -8.16
CA VAL A 64 13.01 6.29 -7.35
C VAL A 64 13.60 5.59 -6.14
N LYS A 65 13.20 6.02 -4.94
CA LYS A 65 13.71 5.49 -3.66
C LYS A 65 12.88 4.35 -3.09
N GLY A 66 11.62 4.21 -3.51
CA GLY A 66 10.73 3.15 -3.04
C GLY A 66 9.40 3.16 -3.77
N ILE A 67 8.55 2.22 -3.41
CA ILE A 67 7.26 1.97 -4.03
C ILE A 67 6.17 2.22 -3.00
N ASN A 68 5.18 3.06 -3.34
CA ASN A 68 4.02 3.35 -2.53
C ASN A 68 2.78 2.69 -3.15
N ILE A 69 2.09 1.83 -2.41
CA ILE A 69 0.84 1.17 -2.84
C ILE A 69 -0.29 1.72 -1.99
N LEU A 70 -1.17 2.50 -2.64
CA LEU A 70 -2.28 3.21 -2.03
C LEU A 70 -3.58 2.95 -2.81
N GLY A 71 -4.58 3.79 -2.60
CA GLY A 71 -5.81 3.86 -3.38
C GLY A 71 -6.98 3.23 -2.67
N GLY A 72 -7.54 2.17 -3.22
CA GLY A 72 -8.48 1.28 -2.55
C GLY A 72 -7.79 0.54 -1.42
N ASP A 73 -7.63 -0.75 -1.51
CA ASP A 73 -6.87 -1.51 -0.52
C ASP A 73 -6.35 -2.81 -1.13
N LEU A 74 -5.03 -3.01 -1.05
CA LEU A 74 -4.38 -4.21 -1.59
C LEU A 74 -4.88 -5.50 -0.91
N PHE A 75 -5.19 -5.45 0.38
CA PHE A 75 -5.67 -6.60 1.14
C PHE A 75 -7.16 -6.94 0.92
N TRP A 76 -7.88 -6.13 0.12
CA TRP A 76 -9.22 -6.44 -0.39
C TRP A 76 -9.22 -7.00 -1.81
N GLN A 77 -8.05 -7.10 -2.47
CA GLN A 77 -7.95 -7.73 -3.79
C GLN A 77 -8.08 -9.26 -3.69
N ASP A 78 -8.23 -9.92 -4.85
CA ASP A 78 -7.95 -11.34 -4.91
C ASP A 78 -6.53 -11.60 -4.39
N MET A 79 -6.38 -12.50 -3.42
CA MET A 79 -5.09 -12.68 -2.74
C MET A 79 -4.03 -13.34 -3.64
N ILE A 80 -4.42 -14.08 -4.66
CA ILE A 80 -3.48 -14.63 -5.65
C ILE A 80 -2.94 -13.49 -6.51
N GLU A 81 -3.83 -12.64 -7.04
CA GLU A 81 -3.41 -11.45 -7.81
C GLU A 81 -2.55 -10.50 -6.98
N ALA A 82 -2.93 -10.25 -5.72
CA ALA A 82 -2.17 -9.38 -4.82
C ALA A 82 -0.79 -9.94 -4.50
N PHE A 83 -0.69 -11.27 -4.29
CA PHE A 83 0.58 -11.94 -4.06
C PHE A 83 1.48 -11.85 -5.29
N ASP A 84 0.99 -12.20 -6.47
CA ASP A 84 1.77 -12.16 -7.70
C ASP A 84 2.26 -10.74 -8.01
N PHE A 85 1.41 -9.74 -7.80
CA PHE A 85 1.76 -8.33 -7.94
C PHE A 85 2.91 -7.92 -7.01
N LEU A 86 2.77 -8.19 -5.70
CA LEU A 86 3.81 -7.87 -4.71
C LEU A 86 5.09 -8.67 -4.95
N PHE A 87 4.97 -9.95 -5.28
CA PHE A 87 6.12 -10.82 -5.52
C PHE A 87 6.99 -10.32 -6.67
N ARG A 88 6.37 -9.84 -7.75
CA ARG A 88 7.09 -9.23 -8.85
C ARG A 88 7.80 -7.94 -8.44
N LEU A 89 7.12 -7.05 -7.73
CA LEU A 89 7.75 -5.83 -7.21
C LEU A 89 8.94 -6.16 -6.29
N TYR A 90 8.73 -7.07 -5.34
CA TYR A 90 9.74 -7.47 -4.37
C TYR A 90 10.98 -8.09 -5.02
N THR A 91 10.79 -8.98 -5.99
CA THR A 91 11.90 -9.70 -6.63
C THR A 91 12.61 -8.89 -7.71
N GLU A 92 11.87 -8.09 -8.49
CA GLU A 92 12.41 -7.40 -9.67
C GLU A 92 12.91 -5.99 -9.35
N VAL A 93 12.34 -5.28 -8.34
CA VAL A 93 12.70 -3.89 -8.05
C VAL A 93 13.72 -3.78 -6.91
N LYS A 94 13.59 -4.57 -5.86
CA LYS A 94 14.48 -4.59 -4.68
C LYS A 94 14.64 -3.22 -4.00
N LYS A 95 13.52 -2.50 -3.86
CA LYS A 95 13.43 -1.22 -3.14
C LYS A 95 12.32 -1.32 -2.10
N PRO A 96 12.34 -0.48 -1.05
CA PRO A 96 11.32 -0.51 -0.02
C PRO A 96 9.90 -0.41 -0.57
N ILE A 97 9.03 -1.33 -0.15
CA ILE A 97 7.62 -1.37 -0.50
C ILE A 97 6.80 -0.90 0.70
N ARG A 98 5.93 0.08 0.48
CA ARG A 98 5.07 0.68 1.48
C ARG A 98 3.62 0.52 1.06
N VAL A 99 2.79 0.06 1.99
CA VAL A 99 1.37 -0.21 1.71
C VAL A 99 0.49 0.53 2.71
N TRP A 100 -0.56 1.18 2.21
CA TRP A 100 -1.63 1.77 3.01
C TRP A 100 -2.83 0.85 2.98
N THR A 101 -3.36 0.54 4.16
CA THR A 101 -4.52 -0.35 4.30
C THR A 101 -5.45 0.10 5.43
N GLY A 102 -6.71 -0.21 5.30
CA GLY A 102 -7.68 -0.04 6.39
C GLY A 102 -7.70 -1.20 7.38
N PHE A 103 -7.03 -2.31 7.10
CA PHE A 103 -6.82 -3.37 8.09
C PHE A 103 -5.79 -2.94 9.12
N THR A 104 -5.87 -3.49 10.34
CA THR A 104 -4.77 -3.43 11.27
C THR A 104 -3.75 -4.53 11.00
N TYR A 105 -2.51 -4.34 11.42
CA TYR A 105 -1.48 -5.36 11.31
C TYR A 105 -1.91 -6.69 11.94
N GLU A 106 -2.57 -6.62 13.09
CA GLU A 106 -3.05 -7.79 13.84
C GLU A 106 -4.14 -8.55 13.05
N GLU A 107 -5.03 -7.84 12.35
CA GLU A 107 -6.05 -8.46 11.49
C GLU A 107 -5.38 -9.19 10.33
N ILE A 108 -4.40 -8.57 9.66
CA ILE A 108 -3.65 -9.18 8.56
C ILE A 108 -2.83 -10.37 9.05
N TYR A 109 -2.14 -10.23 10.19
CA TYR A 109 -1.27 -11.28 10.75
C TYR A 109 -2.05 -12.54 11.15
N LYS A 110 -3.29 -12.39 11.63
CA LYS A 110 -4.18 -13.51 11.98
C LYS A 110 -4.80 -14.20 10.76
N ASP A 111 -4.93 -13.49 9.66
CA ASP A 111 -5.53 -14.02 8.42
C ASP A 111 -4.49 -14.81 7.62
N LYS A 112 -4.70 -16.12 7.51
CA LYS A 112 -3.77 -17.05 6.84
C LYS A 112 -3.59 -16.73 5.35
N THR A 113 -4.55 -16.07 4.71
CA THR A 113 -4.49 -15.73 3.28
C THR A 113 -3.79 -14.40 3.02
N ARG A 114 -3.93 -13.43 3.94
CA ARG A 114 -3.31 -12.10 3.85
C ARG A 114 -1.90 -12.04 4.44
N ARG A 115 -1.67 -12.78 5.53
CA ARG A 115 -0.39 -12.78 6.24
C ARG A 115 0.85 -12.97 5.37
N PRO A 116 0.85 -13.85 4.34
CA PRO A 116 2.04 -14.04 3.49
C PRO A 116 2.51 -12.77 2.78
N LEU A 117 1.62 -11.82 2.52
CA LEU A 117 1.97 -10.56 1.86
C LEU A 117 2.90 -9.71 2.74
N LEU A 118 2.80 -9.81 4.07
CA LEU A 118 3.64 -9.04 5.00
C LEU A 118 5.14 -9.29 4.78
N ALA A 119 5.53 -10.49 4.35
CA ALA A 119 6.94 -10.82 4.10
C ALA A 119 7.59 -9.98 2.98
N MET A 120 6.78 -9.34 2.12
CA MET A 120 7.22 -8.55 0.98
C MET A 120 7.02 -7.03 1.18
N ILE A 121 6.55 -6.62 2.35
CA ILE A 121 6.24 -5.23 2.69
C ILE A 121 7.24 -4.73 3.73
N ASP A 122 7.87 -3.58 3.50
CA ASP A 122 8.79 -2.98 4.47
C ASP A 122 8.02 -2.12 5.49
N PHE A 123 7.12 -1.26 5.01
CA PHE A 123 6.33 -0.39 5.90
C PHE A 123 4.84 -0.51 5.60
N LEU A 124 4.04 -0.56 6.66
CA LEU A 124 2.59 -0.61 6.61
C LEU A 124 2.00 0.61 7.31
N VAL A 125 1.19 1.38 6.60
CA VAL A 125 0.32 2.39 7.21
C VAL A 125 -1.03 1.72 7.42
N ASP A 126 -1.32 1.37 8.66
CA ASP A 126 -2.45 0.51 9.03
C ASP A 126 -3.58 1.25 9.72
N GLY A 127 -4.78 0.67 9.63
CA GLY A 127 -5.97 1.16 10.28
C GLY A 127 -6.86 2.05 9.39
N ARG A 128 -8.16 1.97 9.64
CA ARG A 128 -9.17 2.70 8.87
C ARG A 128 -9.00 4.21 9.03
N PHE A 129 -9.21 4.94 7.93
CA PHE A 129 -9.30 6.39 8.02
C PHE A 129 -10.52 6.80 8.86
N GLU A 130 -10.30 7.65 9.86
CA GLU A 130 -11.34 8.22 10.71
C GLU A 130 -11.42 9.73 10.49
N ILE A 131 -12.54 10.21 9.91
CA ILE A 131 -12.73 11.62 9.56
C ILE A 131 -12.62 12.55 10.79
N GLY A 132 -13.08 12.10 11.96
CA GLY A 132 -12.96 12.84 13.22
C GLY A 132 -11.55 12.95 13.77
N LYS A 133 -10.61 12.20 13.22
CA LYS A 133 -9.17 12.20 13.59
C LYS A 133 -8.28 12.64 12.44
N LYS A 134 -8.87 13.20 11.37
CA LYS A 134 -8.14 13.71 10.21
C LYS A 134 -7.21 14.84 10.63
N ASP A 135 -5.94 14.73 10.22
CA ASP A 135 -4.95 15.77 10.40
C ASP A 135 -3.95 15.74 9.23
N LEU A 136 -3.88 16.85 8.48
CA LEU A 136 -3.02 16.99 7.31
C LEU A 136 -1.54 17.20 7.64
N ASN A 137 -1.21 17.42 8.92
CA ASN A 137 0.17 17.59 9.38
C ASN A 137 0.83 16.25 9.77
N LEU A 138 0.05 15.16 9.80
CA LEU A 138 0.59 13.84 10.11
C LEU A 138 1.46 13.33 8.96
N LEU A 139 2.65 12.86 9.31
CA LEU A 139 3.53 12.20 8.34
C LEU A 139 2.92 10.86 7.93
N TYR A 140 2.79 10.64 6.61
CA TYR A 140 2.39 9.39 5.96
C TYR A 140 0.98 8.87 6.25
N ARG A 141 0.21 9.52 7.13
CA ARG A 141 -1.10 9.09 7.63
C ARG A 141 -2.17 10.14 7.36
N GLY A 142 -3.40 9.69 7.16
CA GLY A 142 -4.56 10.57 6.98
C GLY A 142 -5.28 10.94 8.27
N SER A 143 -5.17 10.10 9.31
CA SER A 143 -5.82 10.28 10.61
C SER A 143 -4.95 9.74 11.75
N SER A 144 -5.07 10.33 12.94
CA SER A 144 -4.16 10.09 14.07
C SER A 144 -4.27 8.69 14.69
N ASN A 145 -5.33 7.95 14.39
CA ASN A 145 -5.48 6.55 14.82
C ASN A 145 -4.66 5.56 13.99
N GLN A 146 -4.19 5.96 12.80
CA GLN A 146 -3.36 5.11 11.94
C GLN A 146 -1.93 5.03 12.49
N ARG A 147 -1.27 3.90 12.24
CA ARG A 147 0.13 3.67 12.65
C ARG A 147 1.01 3.51 11.43
N VAL A 148 2.29 3.83 11.55
CA VAL A 148 3.30 3.49 10.56
C VAL A 148 4.19 2.41 11.18
N ILE A 149 4.12 1.22 10.64
CA ILE A 149 4.71 -0.01 11.20
C ILE A 149 5.90 -0.42 10.32
N ASP A 150 7.04 -0.69 10.97
CA ASP A 150 8.13 -1.46 10.36
C ASP A 150 7.74 -2.93 10.38
N VAL A 151 7.37 -3.45 9.20
CA VAL A 151 6.83 -4.81 9.07
C VAL A 151 7.92 -5.85 9.28
N GLN A 152 9.12 -5.63 8.74
CA GLN A 152 10.20 -6.61 8.82
C GLN A 152 10.72 -6.75 10.25
N ASP A 153 10.87 -5.64 10.95
CA ASP A 153 11.23 -5.68 12.37
C ASP A 153 10.12 -6.28 13.22
N SER A 154 8.85 -5.98 12.92
CA SER A 154 7.71 -6.58 13.63
C SER A 154 7.65 -8.10 13.46
N LEU A 155 7.90 -8.60 12.24
CA LEU A 155 7.96 -10.05 11.98
C LEU A 155 9.15 -10.72 12.69
N ARG A 156 10.31 -10.05 12.70
CA ARG A 156 11.55 -10.55 13.31
C ARG A 156 11.46 -10.61 14.83
N LEU A 157 10.88 -9.59 15.47
CA LEU A 157 10.79 -9.48 16.93
C LEU A 157 9.56 -10.16 17.51
N GLY A 158 8.53 -10.45 16.71
CA GLY A 158 7.27 -11.02 17.16
C GLY A 158 6.36 -10.02 17.90
N GLU A 159 6.67 -8.72 17.81
CA GLU A 159 5.88 -7.62 18.37
C GLU A 159 5.81 -6.47 17.37
N ILE A 160 4.79 -5.62 17.49
CA ILE A 160 4.60 -4.51 16.54
C ILE A 160 5.61 -3.40 16.80
N VAL A 161 6.43 -3.09 15.81
CA VAL A 161 7.38 -1.99 15.82
C VAL A 161 6.79 -0.83 15.02
N THR A 162 6.38 0.23 15.71
CA THR A 162 5.92 1.46 15.07
C THR A 162 7.07 2.44 14.91
N ILE A 163 7.13 3.13 13.78
CA ILE A 163 8.11 4.21 13.57
C ILE A 163 7.46 5.59 13.79
N ILE A 164 6.14 5.65 13.77
CA ILE A 164 5.33 6.82 14.14
C ILE A 164 4.01 6.33 14.75
#